data_8f8674cf04f77c8f9d89a3b4cf396f81
#
_entry.id   8f8674cf04f77c8f9d89a3b4cf396f81
#
_cell.length_a   1.000
_cell.length_b   1.000
_cell.length_c   1.000
_cell.angle_alpha   90.00
_cell.angle_beta   90.00
_cell.angle_gamma   90.00
#
_symmetry.space_group_name_H-M   'P 1'
#
loop_
_entity.id
_entity.type
_entity.pdbx_description
1 polymer ?
#
loop_
_entity_poly.entity_id
_entity_poly.type
_entity_poly.pdbx_seq_one_letter_code
_entity_poly.pdbx_strand_id
1 'polypeptide(L)'
;MTQETSDLYIIEPFDPAIHDRAAFSCGAPQVDNFLKLTANKLSKADAIRVFVLTSASHKLMGFYALNVHSVDYQDLPAQYAKNRPSHGNIPAAYISMIGVDSRFQGQGLGEALLVDAMERVVMVADQIGISVIMLDVLDCGDEKNTARQLRLYTDRFGFTPLPSNPLRLFIPIKTVRAALMD
;
A
#
# COMPACT_ATOMS: atom_id res chain seq x y z
N MET A 1 23.62 28.90 -0.84
CA MET A 1 22.13 28.90 -0.79
C MET A 1 21.66 27.74 -1.67
N THR A 2 21.51 26.59 -1.08
CA THR A 2 20.91 25.41 -1.72
C THR A 2 19.40 25.59 -1.68
N GLN A 3 18.81 25.90 -2.81
CA GLN A 3 17.36 25.81 -3.00
C GLN A 3 16.99 24.34 -2.86
N GLU A 4 16.34 23.98 -1.76
CA GLU A 4 15.48 22.81 -1.67
C GLU A 4 14.30 23.08 -2.63
N THR A 5 14.47 22.70 -3.89
CA THR A 5 13.32 22.43 -4.72
C THR A 5 12.72 21.13 -4.16
N SER A 6 11.71 21.28 -3.31
CA SER A 6 10.77 20.19 -3.12
C SER A 6 10.21 19.88 -4.50
N ASP A 7 10.76 18.84 -5.14
CA ASP A 7 10.23 18.37 -6.42
C ASP A 7 8.76 18.06 -6.18
N LEU A 8 7.89 18.91 -6.71
CA LEU A 8 6.45 18.71 -6.62
C LEU A 8 6.14 17.38 -7.29
N TYR A 9 5.69 16.42 -6.51
CA TYR A 9 5.13 15.18 -7.01
C TYR A 9 3.61 15.19 -6.85
N ILE A 10 2.94 14.43 -7.68
CA ILE A 10 1.50 14.18 -7.60
C ILE A 10 1.25 12.67 -7.53
N ILE A 11 0.19 12.28 -6.85
CA ILE A 11 -0.30 10.89 -6.86
C ILE A 11 -1.64 10.88 -7.57
N GLU A 12 -1.71 10.13 -8.67
CA GLU A 12 -2.84 10.11 -9.58
C GLU A 12 -3.16 8.68 -10.06
N PRO A 13 -4.38 8.42 -10.56
CA PRO A 13 -4.70 7.14 -11.15
C PRO A 13 -3.76 6.78 -12.30
N PHE A 14 -3.35 5.51 -12.36
CA PHE A 14 -2.49 5.01 -13.42
C PHE A 14 -3.19 5.04 -14.78
N ASP A 15 -2.58 5.72 -15.74
CA ASP A 15 -2.97 5.72 -17.15
C ASP A 15 -1.78 5.27 -18.01
N PRO A 16 -1.88 4.10 -18.69
CA PRO A 16 -0.78 3.58 -19.52
C PRO A 16 -0.48 4.44 -20.74
N ALA A 17 -1.37 5.36 -21.14
CA ALA A 17 -1.16 6.28 -22.25
C ALA A 17 -0.24 7.46 -21.86
N ILE A 18 -0.17 7.77 -20.56
CA ILE A 18 0.56 8.92 -20.03
C ILE A 18 1.81 8.47 -19.27
N HIS A 19 1.69 7.38 -18.48
CA HIS A 19 2.72 6.95 -17.55
C HIS A 19 3.60 5.86 -18.16
N ASP A 20 4.82 6.23 -18.51
CA ASP A 20 5.82 5.25 -18.99
C ASP A 20 6.35 4.41 -17.82
N ARG A 21 5.99 3.14 -17.84
CA ARG A 21 6.42 2.14 -16.86
C ARG A 21 7.59 1.27 -17.30
N ALA A 22 8.05 1.42 -18.54
CA ALA A 22 9.07 0.53 -19.11
C ALA A 22 10.40 0.61 -18.36
N ALA A 23 10.80 1.81 -17.93
CA ALA A 23 12.02 2.06 -17.19
C ALA A 23 11.89 1.89 -15.68
N PHE A 24 10.70 1.58 -15.15
CA PHE A 24 10.49 1.42 -13.71
C PHE A 24 11.23 0.20 -13.17
N SER A 25 12.00 0.39 -12.10
CA SER A 25 12.64 -0.69 -11.35
C SER A 25 12.82 -0.29 -9.89
N CYS A 26 12.17 -1.01 -8.99
CA CYS A 26 12.28 -0.77 -7.54
C CYS A 26 13.30 -1.70 -6.85
N GLY A 27 13.93 -2.61 -7.59
CA GLY A 27 14.83 -3.61 -7.05
C GLY A 27 14.16 -4.94 -6.67
N ALA A 28 12.83 -5.03 -6.77
CA ALA A 28 12.06 -6.24 -6.56
C ALA A 28 11.36 -6.66 -7.87
N PRO A 29 11.87 -7.69 -8.57
CA PRO A 29 11.32 -8.10 -9.88
C PRO A 29 9.84 -8.40 -9.86
N GLN A 30 9.32 -8.93 -8.76
CA GLN A 30 7.89 -9.21 -8.59
C GLN A 30 7.05 -7.93 -8.68
N VAL A 31 7.49 -6.86 -8.04
CA VAL A 31 6.81 -5.55 -8.05
C VAL A 31 6.93 -4.89 -9.42
N ASP A 32 8.12 -4.93 -10.00
CA ASP A 32 8.39 -4.37 -11.35
C ASP A 32 7.53 -5.04 -12.42
N ASN A 33 7.49 -6.37 -12.42
CA ASN A 33 6.71 -7.16 -13.37
C ASN A 33 5.20 -6.95 -13.19
N PHE A 34 4.74 -6.80 -11.96
CA PHE A 34 3.34 -6.47 -11.71
C PHE A 34 2.95 -5.18 -12.43
N LEU A 35 3.70 -4.10 -12.25
CA LEU A 35 3.40 -2.81 -12.87
C LEU A 35 3.48 -2.89 -14.41
N LYS A 36 4.52 -3.54 -14.93
CA LYS A 36 4.79 -3.60 -16.38
C LYS A 36 3.83 -4.52 -17.13
N LEU A 37 3.49 -5.68 -16.55
CA LEU A 37 2.84 -6.77 -17.27
C LEU A 37 1.39 -7.02 -16.84
N THR A 38 1.04 -6.70 -15.59
CA THR A 38 -0.21 -7.17 -14.98
C THR A 38 -1.18 -6.03 -14.63
N ALA A 39 -0.68 -4.93 -14.13
CA ALA A 39 -1.46 -3.83 -13.56
C ALA A 39 -2.55 -3.31 -14.50
N ASN A 40 -2.23 -3.04 -15.77
CA ASN A 40 -3.19 -2.52 -16.75
C ASN A 40 -4.32 -3.51 -17.04
N LYS A 41 -4.00 -4.80 -17.16
CA LYS A 41 -5.00 -5.86 -17.41
C LYS A 41 -5.98 -5.97 -16.23
N LEU A 42 -5.46 -6.00 -15.01
CA LEU A 42 -6.30 -6.12 -13.81
C LEU A 42 -7.12 -4.86 -13.55
N SER A 43 -6.57 -3.68 -13.86
CA SER A 43 -7.32 -2.41 -13.75
C SER A 43 -8.50 -2.36 -14.73
N LYS A 44 -8.30 -2.82 -15.96
CA LYS A 44 -9.37 -2.91 -16.98
C LYS A 44 -10.44 -3.93 -16.62
N ALA A 45 -10.08 -4.95 -15.85
CA ALA A 45 -11.01 -5.97 -15.35
C ALA A 45 -11.71 -5.55 -14.04
N ASP A 46 -11.52 -4.33 -13.59
CA ASP A 46 -12.02 -3.82 -12.30
C ASP A 46 -11.55 -4.59 -11.05
N ALA A 47 -10.51 -5.40 -11.21
CA ALA A 47 -9.99 -6.23 -10.13
C ALA A 47 -9.09 -5.46 -9.16
N ILE A 48 -8.48 -4.37 -9.63
CA ILE A 48 -7.63 -3.47 -8.82
C ILE A 48 -7.79 -2.01 -9.24
N ARG A 49 -7.30 -1.12 -8.38
CA ARG A 49 -6.99 0.28 -8.75
C ARG A 49 -5.52 0.55 -8.50
N VAL A 50 -4.86 1.14 -9.47
CA VAL A 50 -3.44 1.49 -9.39
C VAL A 50 -3.29 3.01 -9.38
N PHE A 51 -2.49 3.50 -8.46
CA PHE A 51 -2.13 4.91 -8.34
C PHE A 51 -0.63 5.05 -8.49
N VAL A 52 -0.21 6.07 -9.20
CA VAL A 52 1.20 6.34 -9.48
C VAL A 52 1.62 7.67 -8.89
N LEU A 53 2.82 7.71 -8.35
CA LEU A 53 3.49 8.92 -7.94
C LEU A 53 4.39 9.37 -9.07
N THR A 54 4.16 10.59 -9.56
CA THR A 54 4.88 11.15 -10.70
C THR A 54 5.47 12.51 -10.36
N SER A 55 6.56 12.86 -11.05
CA SER A 55 7.09 14.22 -11.05
C SER A 55 6.20 15.16 -11.88
N ALA A 56 6.45 16.46 -11.80
CA ALA A 56 5.78 17.46 -12.62
C ALA A 56 5.92 17.21 -14.14
N SER A 57 6.94 16.47 -14.58
CA SER A 57 7.14 16.05 -15.97
C SER A 57 6.54 14.67 -16.28
N HIS A 58 5.62 14.16 -15.47
CA HIS A 58 4.97 12.84 -15.57
C HIS A 58 5.93 11.64 -15.52
N LYS A 59 7.13 11.82 -14.98
CA LYS A 59 8.05 10.72 -14.77
C LYS A 59 7.56 9.85 -13.62
N LEU A 60 7.38 8.57 -13.86
CA LEU A 60 6.91 7.61 -12.86
C LEU A 60 8.01 7.33 -11.84
N MET A 61 7.73 7.63 -10.58
CA MET A 61 8.65 7.52 -9.45
C MET A 61 8.26 6.42 -8.47
N GLY A 62 6.99 6.08 -8.40
CA GLY A 62 6.47 5.04 -7.52
C GLY A 62 5.02 4.72 -7.83
N PHE A 63 4.50 3.68 -7.20
CA PHE A 63 3.08 3.30 -7.34
C PHE A 63 2.61 2.44 -6.17
N TYR A 64 1.30 2.30 -6.06
CA TYR A 64 0.66 1.26 -5.27
C TYR A 64 -0.60 0.76 -5.96
N ALA A 65 -1.06 -0.41 -5.55
CA ALA A 65 -2.29 -1.02 -6.03
C ALA A 65 -3.20 -1.39 -4.87
N LEU A 66 -4.49 -1.10 -5.04
CA LEU A 66 -5.56 -1.39 -4.07
C LEU A 66 -6.56 -2.38 -4.66
N ASN A 67 -7.01 -3.31 -3.84
CA ASN A 67 -8.19 -4.13 -4.11
C ASN A 67 -8.94 -4.47 -2.81
N VAL A 68 -10.07 -5.14 -2.96
CA VAL A 68 -10.85 -5.64 -1.84
C VAL A 68 -10.35 -7.01 -1.44
N HIS A 69 -10.34 -7.27 -0.14
CA HIS A 69 -9.98 -8.56 0.45
C HIS A 69 -10.90 -8.87 1.63
N SER A 70 -10.74 -10.04 2.20
CA SER A 70 -11.40 -10.43 3.44
C SER A 70 -10.42 -11.13 4.37
N VAL A 71 -10.65 -10.99 5.67
CA VAL A 71 -9.90 -11.66 6.73
C VAL A 71 -10.86 -12.48 7.54
N ASP A 72 -10.52 -13.74 7.82
CA ASP A 72 -11.24 -14.50 8.82
C ASP A 72 -11.09 -13.80 10.18
N TYR A 73 -12.21 -13.52 10.84
CA TYR A 73 -12.17 -12.81 12.11
C TYR A 73 -11.37 -13.59 13.18
N GLN A 74 -11.28 -14.91 13.08
CA GLN A 74 -10.49 -15.75 13.99
C GLN A 74 -8.97 -15.54 13.81
N ASP A 75 -8.53 -15.04 12.66
CA ASP A 75 -7.14 -14.73 12.41
C ASP A 75 -6.72 -13.37 12.96
N LEU A 76 -7.66 -12.55 13.42
CA LEU A 76 -7.35 -11.31 14.11
C LEU A 76 -7.00 -11.58 15.58
N PRO A 77 -6.02 -10.87 16.15
CA PRO A 77 -5.79 -10.90 17.59
C PRO A 77 -7.06 -10.59 18.38
N ALA A 78 -7.26 -11.28 19.52
CA ALA A 78 -8.52 -11.23 20.29
C ALA A 78 -8.98 -9.81 20.63
N GLN A 79 -8.07 -8.88 20.86
CA GLN A 79 -8.38 -7.48 21.15
C GLN A 79 -9.11 -6.76 20.00
N TYR A 80 -8.88 -7.20 18.75
CA TYR A 80 -9.52 -6.64 17.56
C TYR A 80 -10.77 -7.39 17.12
N ALA A 81 -11.00 -8.58 17.69
CA ALA A 81 -12.17 -9.42 17.41
C ALA A 81 -13.39 -9.08 18.28
N LYS A 82 -13.23 -8.24 19.29
CA LYS A 82 -14.34 -7.81 20.15
C LYS A 82 -15.41 -7.10 19.33
N ASN A 83 -16.69 -7.43 19.61
CA ASN A 83 -17.86 -6.86 18.94
C ASN A 83 -17.97 -7.20 17.44
N ARG A 84 -17.25 -8.22 16.99
CA ARG A 84 -17.37 -8.75 15.62
C ARG A 84 -18.25 -10.00 15.63
N PRO A 85 -18.85 -10.35 14.49
CA PRO A 85 -19.57 -11.63 14.39
C PRO A 85 -18.64 -12.78 14.81
N SER A 86 -19.19 -13.78 15.48
CA SER A 86 -18.41 -14.93 15.97
C SER A 86 -17.94 -15.86 14.86
N HIS A 87 -18.30 -15.60 13.62
CA HIS A 87 -17.92 -16.36 12.43
C HIS A 87 -18.03 -15.47 11.20
N GLY A 88 -17.32 -15.84 10.14
CA GLY A 88 -17.33 -15.14 8.87
C GLY A 88 -16.10 -14.25 8.64
N ASN A 89 -16.15 -13.51 7.56
CA ASN A 89 -15.06 -12.69 7.09
C ASN A 89 -15.28 -11.21 7.42
N ILE A 90 -14.18 -10.55 7.74
CA ILE A 90 -14.13 -9.09 7.95
C ILE A 90 -13.73 -8.43 6.64
N PRO A 91 -14.47 -7.41 6.17
CA PRO A 91 -14.13 -6.70 4.95
C PRO A 91 -12.82 -5.92 5.12
N ALA A 92 -11.91 -6.11 4.18
CA ALA A 92 -10.59 -5.48 4.17
C ALA A 92 -10.33 -4.76 2.85
N ALA A 93 -9.61 -3.65 2.90
CA ALA A 93 -8.86 -3.14 1.75
C ALA A 93 -7.46 -3.72 1.77
N TYR A 94 -6.93 -4.05 0.63
CA TYR A 94 -5.62 -4.67 0.50
C TYR A 94 -4.71 -3.84 -0.40
N ILE A 95 -3.59 -3.38 0.17
CA ILE A 95 -2.51 -2.78 -0.59
C ILE A 95 -1.69 -3.95 -1.16
N SER A 96 -2.03 -4.36 -2.37
CA SER A 96 -1.49 -5.57 -2.97
C SER A 96 -0.07 -5.42 -3.50
N MET A 97 0.29 -4.20 -3.90
CA MET A 97 1.64 -3.82 -4.32
C MET A 97 1.93 -2.39 -3.92
N ILE A 98 3.18 -2.11 -3.57
CA ILE A 98 3.71 -0.78 -3.34
C ILE A 98 5.20 -0.79 -3.67
N GLY A 99 5.68 0.21 -4.41
CA GLY A 99 7.08 0.30 -4.78
C GLY A 99 7.49 1.69 -5.21
N VAL A 100 8.75 2.02 -4.93
CA VAL A 100 9.41 3.26 -5.35
C VAL A 100 10.60 2.90 -6.24
N ASP A 101 10.69 3.53 -7.38
CA ASP A 101 11.81 3.35 -8.31
C ASP A 101 13.15 3.62 -7.61
N SER A 102 14.13 2.78 -7.85
CA SER A 102 15.44 2.81 -7.18
C SER A 102 16.13 4.17 -7.26
N ARG A 103 15.89 4.92 -8.33
CA ARG A 103 16.46 6.27 -8.53
C ARG A 103 15.90 7.30 -7.54
N PHE A 104 14.76 7.03 -6.92
CA PHE A 104 14.04 7.95 -6.04
C PHE A 104 13.84 7.41 -4.61
N GLN A 105 14.42 6.27 -4.28
CA GLN A 105 14.38 5.72 -2.94
C GLN A 105 15.13 6.60 -1.93
N GLY A 106 14.78 6.47 -0.65
CA GLY A 106 15.41 7.23 0.43
C GLY A 106 14.94 8.68 0.58
N GLN A 107 13.88 9.08 -0.15
CA GLN A 107 13.31 10.43 -0.13
C GLN A 107 11.93 10.50 0.54
N GLY A 108 11.51 9.46 1.24
CA GLY A 108 10.20 9.40 1.91
C GLY A 108 9.01 9.11 0.99
N LEU A 109 9.23 8.83 -0.30
CA LEU A 109 8.15 8.62 -1.27
C LEU A 109 7.32 7.37 -1.00
N GLY A 110 7.93 6.32 -0.44
CA GLY A 110 7.21 5.11 -0.02
C GLY A 110 6.20 5.38 1.09
N GLU A 111 6.56 6.26 2.00
CA GLU A 111 5.66 6.72 3.07
C GLU A 111 4.52 7.58 2.52
N ALA A 112 4.83 8.48 1.60
CA ALA A 112 3.83 9.31 0.93
C ALA A 112 2.80 8.46 0.17
N LEU A 113 3.26 7.41 -0.54
CA LEU A 113 2.38 6.44 -1.21
C LEU A 113 1.50 5.69 -0.21
N LEU A 114 2.06 5.25 0.92
CA LEU A 114 1.30 4.54 1.94
C LEU A 114 0.24 5.44 2.59
N VAL A 115 0.57 6.67 2.91
CA VAL A 115 -0.37 7.64 3.47
C VAL A 115 -1.51 7.93 2.50
N ASP A 116 -1.22 8.20 1.23
CA ASP A 116 -2.24 8.42 0.19
C ASP A 116 -3.15 7.19 0.04
N ALA A 117 -2.59 5.98 0.06
CA ALA A 117 -3.38 4.75 0.01
C ALA A 117 -4.32 4.63 1.21
N MET A 118 -3.84 4.93 2.42
CA MET A 118 -4.63 4.90 3.64
C MET A 118 -5.76 5.94 3.63
N GLU A 119 -5.47 7.16 3.19
CA GLU A 119 -6.47 8.23 3.04
C GLU A 119 -7.58 7.85 2.06
N ARG A 120 -7.23 7.29 0.90
CA ARG A 120 -8.22 6.81 -0.09
C ARG A 120 -9.08 5.70 0.47
N VAL A 121 -8.50 4.75 1.20
CA VAL A 121 -9.27 3.68 1.82
C VAL A 121 -10.23 4.22 2.87
N VAL A 122 -9.83 5.20 3.68
CA VAL A 122 -10.73 5.85 4.65
C VAL A 122 -11.92 6.50 3.95
N MET A 123 -11.69 7.24 2.84
CA MET A 123 -12.78 7.83 2.06
C MET A 123 -13.75 6.79 1.50
N VAL A 124 -13.26 5.64 1.06
CA VAL A 124 -14.10 4.52 0.59
C VAL A 124 -14.82 3.85 1.76
N ALA A 125 -14.17 3.73 2.92
CA ALA A 125 -14.77 3.16 4.13
C ALA A 125 -15.95 3.98 4.70
N ASP A 126 -16.08 5.25 4.30
CA ASP A 126 -17.24 6.08 4.62
C ASP A 126 -18.46 5.75 3.75
N GLN A 127 -18.29 5.02 2.67
CA GLN A 127 -19.34 4.67 1.71
C GLN A 127 -19.70 3.18 1.73
N ILE A 128 -18.73 2.32 1.99
CA ILE A 128 -18.91 0.87 2.13
C ILE A 128 -18.15 0.37 3.35
N GLY A 129 -18.59 -0.74 3.92
CA GLY A 129 -17.95 -1.33 5.11
C GLY A 129 -16.55 -1.86 4.78
N ILE A 130 -15.52 -1.22 5.34
CA ILE A 130 -14.13 -1.68 5.37
C ILE A 130 -13.69 -1.59 6.83
N SER A 131 -13.20 -2.69 7.39
CA SER A 131 -12.84 -2.74 8.80
C SER A 131 -11.33 -2.59 9.03
N VAL A 132 -10.53 -3.09 8.11
CA VAL A 132 -9.06 -3.09 8.21
C VAL A 132 -8.43 -2.81 6.85
N ILE A 133 -7.21 -2.29 6.88
CA ILE A 133 -6.30 -2.25 5.73
C ILE A 133 -5.26 -3.34 5.94
N MET A 134 -4.94 -4.07 4.89
CA MET A 134 -3.93 -5.13 4.89
C MET A 134 -2.84 -4.85 3.86
N LEU A 135 -1.66 -5.33 4.15
CA LEU A 135 -0.54 -5.42 3.20
C LEU A 135 0.36 -6.61 3.53
N ASP A 136 1.10 -7.07 2.55
CA ASP A 136 2.14 -8.08 2.75
C ASP A 136 3.52 -7.43 2.64
N VAL A 137 4.40 -7.75 3.60
CA VAL A 137 5.83 -7.47 3.48
C VAL A 137 6.43 -8.50 2.54
N LEU A 138 7.04 -8.04 1.45
CA LEU A 138 7.64 -8.94 0.47
C LEU A 138 8.95 -9.53 1.00
N ASP A 139 9.02 -10.85 1.03
CA ASP A 139 10.27 -11.57 1.21
C ASP A 139 10.93 -11.79 -0.14
N CYS A 140 11.95 -10.98 -0.43
CA CYS A 140 12.74 -11.08 -1.66
C CYS A 140 14.05 -11.84 -1.45
N GLY A 141 14.18 -12.63 -0.37
CA GLY A 141 15.39 -13.36 -0.02
C GLY A 141 16.48 -12.52 0.66
N ASP A 142 16.17 -11.25 0.97
CA ASP A 142 17.01 -10.35 1.77
C ASP A 142 16.36 -10.12 3.15
N GLU A 143 16.78 -10.90 4.13
CA GLU A 143 16.25 -10.85 5.50
C GLU A 143 16.40 -9.47 6.14
N LYS A 144 17.49 -8.74 5.86
CA LYS A 144 17.72 -7.41 6.42
C LYS A 144 16.73 -6.39 5.84
N ASN A 145 16.47 -6.46 4.56
CA ASN A 145 15.50 -5.60 3.89
C ASN A 145 14.08 -5.91 4.34
N THR A 146 13.73 -7.19 4.42
CA THR A 146 12.42 -7.66 4.93
C THR A 146 12.20 -7.18 6.37
N ALA A 147 13.17 -7.33 7.25
CA ALA A 147 13.09 -6.87 8.64
C ALA A 147 12.99 -5.34 8.75
N ARG A 148 13.67 -4.59 7.87
CA ARG A 148 13.57 -3.13 7.82
C ARG A 148 12.18 -2.67 7.39
N GLN A 149 11.62 -3.28 6.36
CA GLN A 149 10.27 -2.99 5.90
C GLN A 149 9.22 -3.34 6.96
N LEU A 150 9.35 -4.51 7.59
CA LEU A 150 8.46 -4.91 8.67
C LEU A 150 8.45 -3.87 9.80
N ARG A 151 9.62 -3.42 10.26
CA ARG A 151 9.74 -2.38 11.29
C ARG A 151 9.14 -1.04 10.84
N LEU A 152 9.31 -0.65 9.58
CA LEU A 152 8.69 0.56 9.07
C LEU A 152 7.17 0.50 9.23
N TYR A 153 6.54 -0.58 8.80
CA TYR A 153 5.09 -0.71 8.90
C TYR A 153 4.59 -0.86 10.34
N THR A 154 5.28 -1.64 11.17
CA THR A 154 4.85 -1.88 12.56
C THR A 154 5.14 -0.70 13.48
N ASP A 155 6.38 -0.22 13.50
CA ASP A 155 6.82 0.76 14.49
C ASP A 155 6.41 2.19 14.13
N ARG A 156 6.40 2.52 12.83
CA ARG A 156 6.07 3.87 12.40
C ARG A 156 4.60 4.04 12.02
N PHE A 157 3.99 3.06 11.37
CA PHE A 157 2.61 3.15 10.90
C PHE A 157 1.60 2.40 11.76
N GLY A 158 2.03 1.62 12.72
CA GLY A 158 1.15 0.93 13.66
C GLY A 158 0.43 -0.29 13.10
N PHE A 159 0.92 -0.88 12.01
CA PHE A 159 0.41 -2.16 11.53
C PHE A 159 0.75 -3.29 12.50
N THR A 160 -0.10 -4.30 12.53
CA THR A 160 0.05 -5.48 13.38
C THR A 160 0.13 -6.73 12.50
N PRO A 161 1.09 -7.64 12.74
CA PRO A 161 1.16 -8.92 12.04
C PRO A 161 -0.06 -9.81 12.34
N LEU A 162 -0.52 -10.53 11.32
CA LEU A 162 -1.51 -11.59 11.53
C LEU A 162 -0.87 -12.80 12.22
N PRO A 163 -1.54 -13.45 13.18
CA PRO A 163 -1.02 -14.65 13.82
C PRO A 163 -0.69 -15.79 12.86
N SER A 164 -1.47 -15.97 11.80
CA SER A 164 -1.28 -17.01 10.79
C SER A 164 -0.14 -16.73 9.82
N ASN A 165 0.22 -15.44 9.62
CA ASN A 165 1.27 -15.04 8.70
C ASN A 165 1.94 -13.75 9.19
N PRO A 166 3.14 -13.85 9.80
CA PRO A 166 3.84 -12.68 10.37
C PRO A 166 4.24 -11.59 9.36
N LEU A 167 4.29 -11.91 8.07
CA LEU A 167 4.57 -10.94 7.01
C LEU A 167 3.30 -10.32 6.41
N ARG A 168 2.14 -10.80 6.78
CA ARG A 168 0.85 -10.17 6.46
C ARG A 168 0.42 -9.27 7.60
N LEU A 169 0.32 -8.00 7.32
CA LEU A 169 0.04 -6.97 8.31
C LEU A 169 -1.35 -6.39 8.09
N PHE A 170 -1.96 -5.95 9.19
CA PHE A 170 -3.23 -5.23 9.13
C PHE A 170 -3.20 -4.00 10.05
N ILE A 171 -4.06 -3.03 9.76
CA ILE A 171 -4.34 -1.89 10.63
C ILE A 171 -5.86 -1.63 10.61
N PRO A 172 -6.51 -1.46 11.77
CA PRO A 172 -7.93 -1.10 11.81
C PRO A 172 -8.19 0.28 11.20
N ILE A 173 -9.26 0.43 10.44
CA ILE A 173 -9.69 1.73 9.88
C ILE A 173 -9.85 2.78 10.98
N LYS A 174 -10.37 2.40 12.14
CA LYS A 174 -10.48 3.30 13.28
C LYS A 174 -9.14 3.91 13.70
N THR A 175 -8.08 3.12 13.69
CA THR A 175 -6.72 3.57 14.01
C THR A 175 -6.21 4.54 12.96
N VAL A 176 -6.44 4.23 11.68
CA VAL A 176 -6.03 5.12 10.56
C VAL A 176 -6.75 6.46 10.64
N ARG A 177 -8.08 6.45 10.88
CA ARG A 177 -8.85 7.69 11.04
C ARG A 177 -8.31 8.58 12.16
N ALA A 178 -7.98 7.99 13.31
CA ALA A 178 -7.42 8.73 14.43
C ALA A 178 -6.09 9.38 14.05
N ALA A 179 -5.20 8.64 13.38
CA ALA A 179 -3.89 9.15 12.96
C ALA A 179 -3.96 10.25 11.88
N LEU A 180 -5.00 10.26 11.05
CA LEU A 180 -5.18 11.30 10.01
C LEU A 180 -5.85 12.58 10.55
N MET A 181 -6.37 12.55 11.78
CA MET A 181 -7.00 13.70 12.43
C MET A 181 -6.02 14.53 13.29
N ASP A 182 -4.85 13.97 13.60
CA ASP A 182 -3.77 14.60 14.36
C ASP A 182 -2.81 15.37 13.43
#